data_0ed5e2566ad2ae7ae223c65c80137360
#
_entry.id   0ed5e2566ad2ae7ae223c65c80137360
#
_cell.length_a   1.000
_cell.length_b   1.000
_cell.length_c   1.000
_cell.angle_alpha   90.00
_cell.angle_beta   90.00
_cell.angle_gamma   90.00
#
_symmetry.space_group_name_H-M   'P 1'
#
loop_
_entity.id
_entity.type
_entity.pdbx_description
1 polymer ?
#
loop_
_entity_poly.entity_id
_entity_poly.type
_entity_poly.pdbx_seq_one_letter_code
_entity_poly.pdbx_strand_id
1 'polypeptide(L)'
;MEIFMGGRLCLLGEHSDWASNYQEVNDRIINGCALAIGLSQGITATVNKVQDEFVIEMPNNFNELLSIAFTEENLSKEIKDNSFFAYACGAALLIKEKYNIGGINIKITEITLPIKKGLASSAAICLLVVRAFNRLYELNLSEDDEMHLACDGEKKAGSQCGLMDEVSILGNKLFILNFKKNKLEYKLCKVKKTVYIVFADLNSEKNTKKILEDLNRAYPFAHSAKERGAHYYLGKKNREIIDRALKCLET
;
A
#
# COMPACT_ATOMS: atom_id res chain seq x y z
N MET A 1 6.26 7.45 21.17
CA MET A 1 7.34 7.65 20.15
C MET A 1 6.75 8.26 18.89
N GLU A 2 7.58 8.84 18.04
CA GLU A 2 7.14 9.39 16.75
C GLU A 2 7.40 8.39 15.62
N ILE A 3 6.46 8.30 14.67
CA ILE A 3 6.54 7.46 13.47
C ILE A 3 6.12 8.30 12.27
N PHE A 4 6.90 8.23 11.19
CA PHE A 4 6.55 8.77 9.88
C PHE A 4 6.36 7.64 8.88
N MET A 5 5.26 7.71 8.09
CA MET A 5 5.01 6.86 6.94
C MET A 5 4.81 7.71 5.70
N GLY A 6 5.70 7.53 4.72
CA GLY A 6 5.62 8.20 3.43
C GLY A 6 4.53 7.63 2.54
N GLY A 7 4.11 8.42 1.55
CA GLY A 7 3.35 7.91 0.43
C GLY A 7 4.23 7.26 -0.63
N ARG A 8 3.62 6.80 -1.71
CA ARG A 8 4.29 6.22 -2.88
C ARG A 8 3.77 6.85 -4.18
N LEU A 9 4.69 7.14 -5.09
CA LEU A 9 4.37 7.48 -6.47
C LEU A 9 4.85 6.35 -7.40
N CYS A 10 3.93 5.76 -8.16
CA CYS A 10 4.28 4.85 -9.24
C CYS A 10 4.60 5.66 -10.50
N LEU A 11 5.83 5.57 -10.97
CA LEU A 11 6.26 6.23 -12.20
C LEU A 11 5.87 5.44 -13.45
N LEU A 12 6.02 4.12 -13.38
CA LEU A 12 5.71 3.18 -14.45
C LEU A 12 5.22 1.87 -13.86
N GLY A 13 4.26 1.23 -14.50
CA GLY A 13 3.81 -0.11 -14.14
C GLY A 13 2.65 -0.15 -13.12
N GLU A 14 1.89 0.93 -13.01
CA GLU A 14 0.68 0.97 -12.17
C GLU A 14 -0.25 -0.21 -12.48
N HIS A 15 -0.79 -0.85 -11.42
CA HIS A 15 -1.65 -2.04 -11.51
C HIS A 15 -1.02 -3.30 -12.12
N SER A 16 0.31 -3.41 -12.16
CA SER A 16 0.98 -4.64 -12.60
C SER A 16 1.24 -5.65 -11.47
N ASP A 17 1.06 -5.25 -10.23
CA ASP A 17 1.36 -6.01 -9.02
C ASP A 17 0.37 -7.15 -8.77
N TRP A 18 -0.92 -6.87 -8.77
CA TRP A 18 -1.95 -7.83 -8.41
C TRP A 18 -2.14 -8.95 -9.45
N ALA A 19 -1.86 -8.70 -10.74
CA ALA A 19 -2.02 -9.69 -11.80
C ALA A 19 -1.09 -10.90 -11.63
N SER A 20 0.03 -10.73 -10.95
CA SER A 20 0.99 -11.81 -10.70
C SER A 20 0.44 -12.94 -9.82
N ASN A 21 -0.59 -12.68 -9.03
CA ASN A 21 -1.26 -13.71 -8.22
C ASN A 21 -1.94 -14.78 -9.09
N TYR A 22 -2.37 -14.41 -10.30
CA TYR A 22 -2.96 -15.36 -11.25
C TYR A 22 -1.97 -16.31 -11.90
N GLN A 23 -0.66 -16.15 -11.68
CA GLN A 23 0.37 -17.08 -12.17
C GLN A 23 0.26 -18.49 -11.59
N GLU A 24 -0.43 -18.67 -10.48
CA GLU A 24 -0.73 -20.01 -9.94
C GLU A 24 -1.73 -20.79 -10.81
N VAL A 25 -2.59 -20.06 -11.53
CA VAL A 25 -3.64 -20.61 -12.38
C VAL A 25 -3.22 -20.60 -13.87
N ASN A 26 -2.42 -19.59 -14.26
CA ASN A 26 -1.93 -19.44 -15.64
C ASN A 26 -0.47 -18.96 -15.62
N ASP A 27 0.46 -19.88 -15.85
CA ASP A 27 1.90 -19.67 -15.86
C ASP A 27 2.41 -18.80 -17.03
N ARG A 28 1.57 -18.55 -18.04
CA ARG A 28 1.86 -17.66 -19.17
C ARG A 28 1.74 -16.17 -18.82
N ILE A 29 1.17 -15.85 -17.66
CA ILE A 29 1.09 -14.48 -17.19
C ILE A 29 2.52 -14.01 -16.84
N ILE A 30 2.95 -12.94 -17.48
CA ILE A 30 4.27 -12.34 -17.25
C ILE A 30 4.27 -11.66 -15.89
N ASN A 31 5.36 -11.82 -15.14
CA ASN A 31 5.57 -11.15 -13.87
C ASN A 31 5.34 -9.64 -14.02
N GLY A 32 4.52 -9.10 -13.14
CA GLY A 32 4.36 -7.67 -13.04
C GLY A 32 5.66 -6.99 -12.64
N CYS A 33 5.84 -5.75 -13.06
CA CYS A 33 6.94 -4.92 -12.59
C CYS A 33 6.52 -3.46 -12.55
N ALA A 34 7.13 -2.71 -11.64
CA ALA A 34 6.89 -1.28 -11.49
C ALA A 34 8.18 -0.53 -11.18
N LEU A 35 8.21 0.74 -11.53
CA LEU A 35 9.20 1.71 -11.08
C LEU A 35 8.48 2.68 -10.14
N ALA A 36 8.80 2.60 -8.86
CA ALA A 36 8.12 3.37 -7.83
C ALA A 36 9.10 4.11 -6.92
N ILE A 37 8.66 5.23 -6.41
CA ILE A 37 9.42 6.07 -5.48
C ILE A 37 8.61 6.31 -4.21
N GLY A 38 9.24 6.11 -3.06
CA GLY A 38 8.69 6.58 -1.79
C GLY A 38 8.80 8.10 -1.70
N LEU A 39 7.81 8.73 -1.09
CA LEU A 39 7.71 10.18 -1.00
C LEU A 39 8.16 10.70 0.36
N SER A 40 8.63 11.95 0.39
CA SER A 40 8.83 12.70 1.63
C SER A 40 7.51 13.26 2.20
N GLN A 41 6.46 13.29 1.41
CA GLN A 41 5.09 13.55 1.86
C GLN A 41 4.53 12.27 2.50
N GLY A 42 3.87 12.42 3.65
CA GLY A 42 3.41 11.26 4.41
C GLY A 42 2.49 11.62 5.56
N ILE A 43 2.41 10.70 6.50
CA ILE A 43 1.66 10.79 7.75
C ILE A 43 2.66 10.72 8.90
N THR A 44 2.66 11.71 9.77
CA THR A 44 3.43 11.71 11.02
C THR A 44 2.50 11.51 12.19
N ALA A 45 2.86 10.62 13.10
CA ALA A 45 2.07 10.35 14.30
C ALA A 45 2.93 10.13 15.52
N THR A 46 2.42 10.51 16.70
CA THR A 46 2.92 10.06 17.98
C THR A 46 2.11 8.86 18.44
N VAL A 47 2.80 7.82 18.91
CA VAL A 47 2.16 6.57 19.32
C VAL A 47 2.61 6.14 20.71
N ASN A 48 1.68 5.56 21.48
CA ASN A 48 1.93 4.99 22.81
C ASN A 48 1.04 3.79 23.08
N LYS A 49 1.48 2.92 24.01
CA LYS A 49 0.67 1.81 24.50
C LYS A 49 -0.51 2.31 25.32
N VAL A 50 -1.64 1.66 25.17
CA VAL A 50 -2.79 1.72 26.06
C VAL A 50 -3.24 0.29 26.36
N GLN A 51 -4.03 0.08 27.42
CA GLN A 51 -4.28 -1.28 27.88
C GLN A 51 -5.21 -2.06 26.93
N ASP A 52 -6.40 -1.55 26.70
CA ASP A 52 -7.46 -2.31 26.02
C ASP A 52 -8.21 -1.50 24.96
N GLU A 53 -7.60 -0.42 24.46
CA GLU A 53 -8.22 0.48 23.47
C GLU A 53 -7.41 0.56 22.18
N PHE A 54 -8.10 0.77 21.08
CA PHE A 54 -7.53 1.19 19.82
C PHE A 54 -8.01 2.61 19.53
N VAL A 55 -7.08 3.56 19.58
CA VAL A 55 -7.39 4.99 19.43
C VAL A 55 -6.61 5.57 18.25
N ILE A 56 -7.32 6.27 17.36
CA ILE A 56 -6.70 7.09 16.31
C ILE A 56 -7.32 8.47 16.37
N GLU A 57 -6.49 9.47 16.63
CA GLU A 57 -6.85 10.88 16.61
C GLU A 57 -6.27 11.53 15.36
N MET A 58 -7.15 12.06 14.50
CA MET A 58 -6.74 12.82 13.32
C MET A 58 -6.44 14.27 13.68
N PRO A 59 -5.64 15.00 12.85
CA PRO A 59 -5.44 16.44 13.05
C PRO A 59 -6.77 17.21 13.02
N ASN A 60 -6.83 18.33 13.76
CA ASN A 60 -8.04 19.13 13.98
C ASN A 60 -8.79 19.54 12.69
N ASN A 61 -8.10 19.65 11.57
CA ASN A 61 -8.72 19.97 10.28
C ASN A 61 -9.57 18.83 9.70
N PHE A 62 -9.42 17.60 10.18
CA PHE A 62 -10.23 16.45 9.79
C PHE A 62 -11.40 16.19 10.75
N ASN A 63 -11.28 16.62 12.02
CA ASN A 63 -12.28 16.43 13.07
C ASN A 63 -12.77 14.97 13.23
N GLU A 64 -11.87 14.00 13.03
CA GLU A 64 -12.15 12.56 13.10
C GLU A 64 -11.38 11.94 14.26
N LEU A 65 -12.08 11.16 15.05
CA LEU A 65 -11.53 10.40 16.19
C LEU A 65 -12.15 9.01 16.22
N LEU A 66 -11.33 7.99 16.32
CA LEU A 66 -11.74 6.63 16.67
C LEU A 66 -11.22 6.30 18.06
N SER A 67 -12.11 5.86 18.95
CA SER A 67 -11.75 5.28 20.25
C SER A 67 -12.69 4.12 20.52
N ILE A 68 -12.16 2.91 20.44
CA ILE A 68 -12.89 1.65 20.61
C ILE A 68 -12.10 0.68 21.48
N ALA A 69 -12.79 -0.24 22.15
CA ALA A 69 -12.09 -1.36 22.79
C ALA A 69 -11.35 -2.19 21.75
N PHE A 70 -10.11 -2.58 22.05
CA PHE A 70 -9.23 -3.33 21.13
C PHE A 70 -9.65 -4.80 21.09
N THR A 71 -10.79 -5.07 20.46
CA THR A 71 -11.38 -6.40 20.27
C THR A 71 -11.59 -6.68 18.79
N GLU A 72 -11.56 -7.96 18.38
CA GLU A 72 -11.86 -8.37 17.01
C GLU A 72 -13.25 -7.95 16.56
N GLU A 73 -14.25 -7.98 17.48
CA GLU A 73 -15.61 -7.59 17.20
C GLU A 73 -15.73 -6.11 16.80
N ASN A 74 -15.14 -5.20 17.60
CA ASN A 74 -15.20 -3.77 17.34
C ASN A 74 -14.43 -3.39 16.05
N LEU A 75 -13.24 -3.95 15.87
CA LEU A 75 -12.45 -3.72 14.65
C LEU A 75 -13.19 -4.22 13.41
N SER A 76 -13.80 -5.42 13.48
CA SER A 76 -14.59 -5.99 12.39
C SER A 76 -15.85 -5.17 12.09
N LYS A 77 -16.46 -4.54 13.09
CA LYS A 77 -17.60 -3.65 12.90
C LYS A 77 -17.21 -2.41 12.11
N GLU A 78 -16.12 -1.74 12.47
CA GLU A 78 -15.62 -0.56 11.75
C GLU A 78 -15.32 -0.88 10.27
N ILE A 79 -14.79 -2.08 10.01
CA ILE A 79 -14.54 -2.56 8.64
C ILE A 79 -15.85 -2.76 7.88
N LYS A 80 -16.85 -3.44 8.47
CA LYS A 80 -18.15 -3.71 7.85
C LYS A 80 -18.94 -2.44 7.56
N ASP A 81 -18.87 -1.49 8.48
CA ASP A 81 -19.54 -0.19 8.35
C ASP A 81 -18.82 0.73 7.34
N ASN A 82 -17.68 0.28 6.78
CA ASN A 82 -16.82 1.04 5.86
C ASN A 82 -16.50 2.44 6.41
N SER A 83 -16.16 2.49 7.71
CA SER A 83 -15.87 3.72 8.43
C SER A 83 -14.65 4.44 7.84
N PHE A 84 -14.46 5.69 8.22
CA PHE A 84 -13.25 6.45 7.84
C PHE A 84 -11.96 5.72 8.21
N PHE A 85 -11.97 4.94 9.30
CA PHE A 85 -10.82 4.20 9.83
C PHE A 85 -10.78 2.73 9.42
N ALA A 86 -11.61 2.27 8.47
CA ALA A 86 -11.72 0.86 8.09
C ALA A 86 -10.37 0.23 7.73
N TYR A 87 -9.50 0.93 6.99
CA TYR A 87 -8.16 0.45 6.64
C TYR A 87 -7.26 0.27 7.86
N ALA A 88 -7.25 1.24 8.76
CA ALA A 88 -6.50 1.16 10.01
C ALA A 88 -6.99 0.01 10.89
N CYS A 89 -8.32 -0.18 10.98
CA CYS A 89 -8.94 -1.29 11.69
C CYS A 89 -8.61 -2.65 11.05
N GLY A 90 -8.51 -2.73 9.72
CA GLY A 90 -8.08 -3.94 9.01
C GLY A 90 -6.67 -4.38 9.40
N ALA A 91 -5.73 -3.44 9.44
CA ALA A 91 -4.36 -3.70 9.88
C ALA A 91 -4.30 -4.08 11.38
N ALA A 92 -5.04 -3.36 12.23
CA ALA A 92 -5.12 -3.63 13.67
C ALA A 92 -5.76 -5.00 13.97
N LEU A 93 -6.77 -5.42 13.18
CA LEU A 93 -7.43 -6.72 13.32
C LEU A 93 -6.44 -7.87 13.10
N LEU A 94 -5.61 -7.82 12.05
CA LEU A 94 -4.60 -8.86 11.81
C LEU A 94 -3.58 -8.96 12.93
N ILE A 95 -3.19 -7.83 13.51
CA ILE A 95 -2.32 -7.81 14.69
C ILE A 95 -3.03 -8.44 15.89
N LYS A 96 -4.31 -8.12 16.13
CA LYS A 96 -5.10 -8.68 17.22
C LYS A 96 -5.31 -10.19 17.09
N GLU A 97 -5.60 -10.67 15.86
CA GLU A 97 -5.76 -12.10 15.57
C GLU A 97 -4.46 -12.89 15.80
N LYS A 98 -3.30 -12.27 15.58
CA LYS A 98 -2.00 -12.96 15.60
C LYS A 98 -1.25 -12.84 16.93
N TYR A 99 -1.45 -11.75 17.66
CA TYR A 99 -0.69 -11.46 18.88
C TYR A 99 -1.58 -11.16 20.07
N ASN A 100 -1.26 -11.76 21.22
CA ASN A 100 -1.93 -11.49 22.50
C ASN A 100 -1.31 -10.26 23.16
N ILE A 101 -1.66 -9.07 22.67
CA ILE A 101 -1.14 -7.78 23.14
C ILE A 101 -2.28 -6.79 23.42
N GLY A 102 -1.97 -5.74 24.18
CA GLY A 102 -2.90 -4.63 24.44
C GLY A 102 -3.05 -3.68 23.25
N GLY A 103 -3.76 -2.60 23.48
CA GLY A 103 -4.05 -1.61 22.45
C GLY A 103 -2.99 -0.53 22.28
N ILE A 104 -3.26 0.41 21.38
CA ILE A 104 -2.41 1.56 21.11
C ILE A 104 -3.24 2.83 20.93
N ASN A 105 -2.62 3.96 21.23
CA ASN A 105 -3.11 5.28 20.84
C ASN A 105 -2.18 5.85 19.77
N ILE A 106 -2.76 6.24 18.63
CA ILE A 106 -2.11 6.88 17.50
C ILE A 106 -2.67 8.29 17.38
N LYS A 107 -1.86 9.28 17.70
CA LYS A 107 -2.19 10.69 17.46
C LYS A 107 -1.47 11.16 16.20
N ILE A 108 -2.21 11.32 15.13
CA ILE A 108 -1.68 11.85 13.85
C ILE A 108 -1.46 13.35 14.03
N THR A 109 -0.21 13.78 13.94
CA THR A 109 0.20 15.17 14.16
C THR A 109 0.27 15.97 12.88
N GLU A 110 0.60 15.31 11.76
CA GLU A 110 0.73 15.96 10.46
C GLU A 110 0.39 15.01 9.32
N ILE A 111 -0.28 15.53 8.29
CA ILE A 111 -0.54 14.86 7.02
C ILE A 111 -0.13 15.81 5.90
N THR A 112 0.98 15.50 5.24
CA THR A 112 1.46 16.20 4.04
C THR A 112 1.12 15.47 2.74
N LEU A 113 0.55 14.25 2.87
CA LEU A 113 0.18 13.40 1.74
C LEU A 113 -1.26 13.69 1.29
N PRO A 114 -1.51 14.02 0.01
CA PRO A 114 -2.87 14.13 -0.53
C PRO A 114 -3.62 12.79 -0.41
N ILE A 115 -4.74 12.81 0.31
CA ILE A 115 -5.57 11.61 0.54
C ILE A 115 -6.42 11.30 -0.70
N LYS A 116 -6.56 10.01 -1.05
CA LYS A 116 -7.34 9.51 -2.20
C LYS A 116 -6.91 10.03 -3.59
N LYS A 117 -5.65 10.45 -3.72
CA LYS A 117 -5.09 11.00 -4.97
C LYS A 117 -4.12 10.04 -5.67
N GLY A 118 -4.13 8.76 -5.34
CA GLY A 118 -3.27 7.75 -5.95
C GLY A 118 -1.83 7.72 -5.44
N LEU A 119 -1.58 8.32 -4.27
CA LEU A 119 -0.27 8.37 -3.61
C LEU A 119 -0.14 7.38 -2.44
N ALA A 120 -0.95 6.31 -2.43
CA ALA A 120 -0.93 5.22 -1.45
C ALA A 120 -1.21 5.65 0.01
N SER A 121 -2.17 6.56 0.21
CA SER A 121 -2.53 7.00 1.58
C SER A 121 -3.16 5.89 2.42
N SER A 122 -3.86 4.92 1.82
CA SER A 122 -4.41 3.75 2.49
C SER A 122 -3.32 2.81 2.99
N ALA A 123 -2.32 2.52 2.15
CA ALA A 123 -1.16 1.73 2.57
C ALA A 123 -0.36 2.44 3.67
N ALA A 124 -0.18 3.77 3.56
CA ALA A 124 0.55 4.54 4.56
C ALA A 124 -0.10 4.45 5.96
N ILE A 125 -1.45 4.49 6.06
CA ILE A 125 -2.13 4.34 7.36
C ILE A 125 -2.05 2.89 7.88
N CYS A 126 -2.18 1.88 7.00
CA CYS A 126 -2.02 0.48 7.40
C CYS A 126 -0.59 0.20 7.91
N LEU A 127 0.43 0.68 7.19
CA LEU A 127 1.83 0.57 7.60
C LEU A 127 2.11 1.29 8.92
N LEU A 128 1.53 2.49 9.12
CA LEU A 128 1.64 3.24 10.36
C LEU A 128 1.13 2.42 11.55
N VAL A 129 -0.03 1.79 11.41
CA VAL A 129 -0.64 0.93 12.45
C VAL A 129 0.24 -0.28 12.74
N VAL A 130 0.63 -1.04 11.69
CA VAL A 130 1.49 -2.23 11.85
C VAL A 130 2.82 -1.86 12.51
N ARG A 131 3.48 -0.80 12.02
CA ARG A 131 4.76 -0.33 12.59
C ARG A 131 4.62 0.17 14.02
N ALA A 132 3.51 0.82 14.36
CA ALA A 132 3.24 1.25 15.73
C ALA A 132 3.17 0.04 16.69
N PHE A 133 2.42 -0.99 16.33
CA PHE A 133 2.37 -2.23 17.12
C PHE A 133 3.73 -2.92 17.15
N ASN A 134 4.41 -3.07 16.00
CA ASN A 134 5.71 -3.70 15.94
C ASN A 134 6.72 -3.05 16.91
N ARG A 135 6.84 -1.73 16.86
CA ARG A 135 7.80 -1.01 17.71
C ARG A 135 7.39 -0.92 19.17
N LEU A 136 6.09 -0.70 19.44
CA LEU A 136 5.62 -0.59 20.82
C LEU A 136 5.66 -1.91 21.58
N TYR A 137 5.36 -3.02 20.89
CA TYR A 137 5.27 -4.36 21.52
C TYR A 137 6.47 -5.25 21.21
N GLU A 138 7.49 -4.72 20.48
CA GLU A 138 8.73 -5.45 20.15
C GLU A 138 8.45 -6.79 19.43
N LEU A 139 7.52 -6.75 18.43
CA LEU A 139 7.08 -7.95 17.74
C LEU A 139 8.16 -8.55 16.82
N ASN A 140 9.27 -7.82 16.61
CA ASN A 140 10.40 -8.21 15.77
C ASN A 140 10.02 -8.55 14.32
N LEU A 141 9.02 -7.84 13.77
CA LEU A 141 8.64 -7.95 12.37
C LEU A 141 9.71 -7.30 11.49
N SER A 142 10.08 -7.98 10.42
CA SER A 142 10.89 -7.40 9.35
C SER A 142 10.07 -6.37 8.54
N GLU A 143 10.73 -5.55 7.71
CA GLU A 143 10.02 -4.64 6.80
C GLU A 143 9.11 -5.40 5.82
N ASP A 144 9.54 -6.58 5.36
CA ASP A 144 8.72 -7.46 4.51
C ASP A 144 7.47 -7.96 5.26
N ASP A 145 7.59 -8.35 6.54
CA ASP A 145 6.44 -8.74 7.37
C ASP A 145 5.47 -7.57 7.57
N GLU A 146 5.99 -6.36 7.83
CA GLU A 146 5.17 -5.17 7.97
C GLU A 146 4.42 -4.86 6.68
N MET A 147 5.09 -4.95 5.50
CA MET A 147 4.45 -4.76 4.19
C MET A 147 3.31 -5.76 3.96
N HIS A 148 3.55 -7.05 4.21
CA HIS A 148 2.53 -8.08 4.02
C HIS A 148 1.34 -7.89 4.97
N LEU A 149 1.59 -7.63 6.25
CA LEU A 149 0.52 -7.37 7.22
C LEU A 149 -0.30 -6.12 6.89
N ALA A 150 0.34 -5.06 6.41
CA ALA A 150 -0.36 -3.84 5.99
C ALA A 150 -1.24 -4.10 4.77
N CYS A 151 -0.71 -4.75 3.73
CA CYS A 151 -1.44 -5.13 2.52
C CYS A 151 -2.63 -6.05 2.84
N ASP A 152 -2.43 -7.06 3.67
CA ASP A 152 -3.50 -7.98 4.06
C ASP A 152 -4.55 -7.28 4.94
N GLY A 153 -4.16 -6.32 5.78
CA GLY A 153 -5.06 -5.44 6.51
C GLY A 153 -5.91 -4.57 5.59
N GLU A 154 -5.31 -4.02 4.54
CA GLU A 154 -6.02 -3.26 3.52
C GLU A 154 -7.03 -4.14 2.77
N LYS A 155 -6.67 -5.39 2.45
CA LYS A 155 -7.59 -6.38 1.86
C LYS A 155 -8.74 -6.76 2.80
N LYS A 156 -8.49 -6.90 4.10
CA LYS A 156 -9.53 -7.11 5.13
C LYS A 156 -10.58 -5.99 5.09
N ALA A 157 -10.16 -4.76 4.81
CA ALA A 157 -11.05 -3.61 4.63
C ALA A 157 -11.68 -3.49 3.22
N GLY A 158 -11.57 -4.54 2.39
CA GLY A 158 -12.24 -4.66 1.08
C GLY A 158 -11.45 -4.08 -0.09
N SER A 159 -10.17 -3.71 0.08
CA SER A 159 -9.29 -3.36 -1.03
C SER A 159 -8.89 -4.59 -1.85
N GLN A 160 -8.61 -4.38 -3.12
CA GLN A 160 -8.01 -5.37 -4.01
C GLN A 160 -6.56 -5.01 -4.33
N CYS A 161 -5.83 -4.45 -3.35
CA CYS A 161 -4.44 -4.03 -3.52
C CYS A 161 -3.48 -5.19 -3.75
N GLY A 162 -2.34 -4.89 -4.35
CA GLY A 162 -1.13 -5.71 -4.32
C GLY A 162 -0.10 -5.08 -3.40
N LEU A 163 1.14 -5.55 -3.43
CA LEU A 163 2.24 -5.11 -2.53
C LEU A 163 2.98 -3.85 -3.01
N MET A 164 2.53 -3.19 -4.07
CA MET A 164 3.25 -2.04 -4.62
C MET A 164 3.18 -0.80 -3.72
N ASP A 165 2.08 -0.62 -3.05
CA ASP A 165 1.80 0.59 -2.26
C ASP A 165 2.61 0.60 -0.96
N GLU A 166 2.85 -0.55 -0.39
CA GLU A 166 3.60 -0.74 0.86
C GLU A 166 5.11 -0.49 0.72
N VAL A 167 5.61 -0.41 -0.50
CA VAL A 167 7.03 -0.09 -0.77
C VAL A 167 7.46 1.28 -0.22
N SER A 168 6.50 2.14 0.11
CA SER A 168 6.74 3.41 0.80
C SER A 168 7.48 3.27 2.14
N ILE A 169 7.40 2.09 2.78
CA ILE A 169 8.12 1.77 4.02
C ILE A 169 9.65 1.84 3.85
N LEU A 170 10.14 1.62 2.62
CA LEU A 170 11.57 1.61 2.30
C LEU A 170 12.16 3.03 2.18
N GLY A 171 11.34 4.07 2.38
CA GLY A 171 11.74 5.47 2.40
C GLY A 171 11.79 6.13 1.03
N ASN A 172 12.22 7.39 1.02
CA ASN A 172 12.24 8.26 -0.16
C ASN A 172 13.39 7.87 -1.13
N LYS A 173 13.21 6.77 -1.83
CA LYS A 173 14.15 6.21 -2.80
C LYS A 173 13.39 5.61 -3.97
N LEU A 174 14.07 5.52 -5.13
CA LEU A 174 13.53 4.92 -6.34
C LEU A 174 13.84 3.43 -6.38
N PHE A 175 12.80 2.62 -6.54
CA PHE A 175 12.91 1.16 -6.60
C PHE A 175 12.34 0.60 -7.89
N ILE A 176 13.02 -0.41 -8.44
CA ILE A 176 12.41 -1.35 -9.37
C ILE A 176 11.78 -2.48 -8.55
N LEU A 177 10.52 -2.77 -8.84
CA LEU A 177 9.71 -3.79 -8.20
C LEU A 177 9.41 -4.89 -9.20
N ASN A 178 9.54 -6.14 -8.78
CA ASN A 178 9.14 -7.30 -9.55
C ASN A 178 8.17 -8.13 -8.71
N PHE A 179 6.99 -8.38 -9.28
CA PHE A 179 5.92 -9.13 -8.63
C PHE A 179 5.88 -10.52 -9.25
N LYS A 180 6.14 -11.55 -8.45
CA LYS A 180 6.12 -12.94 -8.87
C LYS A 180 5.27 -13.74 -7.90
N LYS A 181 4.11 -14.19 -8.35
CA LYS A 181 3.11 -14.79 -7.47
C LYS A 181 2.82 -13.83 -6.31
N ASN A 182 2.87 -14.30 -5.07
CA ASN A 182 2.67 -13.50 -3.86
C ASN A 182 3.97 -12.89 -3.29
N LYS A 183 5.07 -12.84 -4.09
CA LYS A 183 6.35 -12.31 -3.64
C LYS A 183 6.67 -11.00 -4.34
N LEU A 184 7.15 -10.04 -3.56
CA LEU A 184 7.74 -8.80 -4.02
C LEU A 184 9.27 -8.91 -3.94
N GLU A 185 9.92 -8.76 -5.09
CA GLU A 185 11.36 -8.55 -5.16
C GLU A 185 11.60 -7.08 -5.51
N TYR A 186 12.43 -6.39 -4.75
CA TYR A 186 12.73 -4.98 -5.01
C TYR A 186 14.22 -4.70 -5.01
N LYS A 187 14.60 -3.73 -5.83
CA LYS A 187 15.99 -3.28 -5.93
C LYS A 187 16.04 -1.76 -6.02
N LEU A 188 16.96 -1.17 -5.26
CA LEU A 188 17.25 0.26 -5.33
C LEU A 188 17.80 0.62 -6.72
N CYS A 189 17.20 1.61 -7.37
CA CYS A 189 17.71 2.14 -8.62
C CYS A 189 18.80 3.18 -8.36
N LYS A 190 19.91 3.04 -9.06
CA LYS A 190 20.97 4.05 -9.06
C LYS A 190 20.59 5.14 -10.07
N VAL A 191 20.36 6.35 -9.57
CA VAL A 191 20.05 7.50 -10.39
C VAL A 191 21.28 8.42 -10.41
N LYS A 192 21.83 8.68 -11.58
CA LYS A 192 23.06 9.50 -11.71
C LYS A 192 22.79 11.00 -11.79
N LYS A 193 21.57 11.39 -12.11
CA LYS A 193 21.17 12.80 -12.27
C LYS A 193 19.97 13.12 -11.39
N THR A 194 19.86 14.35 -10.94
CA THR A 194 18.64 14.81 -10.28
C THR A 194 17.46 14.75 -11.25
N VAL A 195 16.40 14.06 -10.85
CA VAL A 195 15.16 13.96 -11.63
C VAL A 195 14.08 14.77 -10.91
N TYR A 196 13.50 15.72 -11.61
CA TYR A 196 12.36 16.50 -11.12
C TYR A 196 11.07 15.85 -11.60
N ILE A 197 10.17 15.56 -10.68
CA ILE A 197 8.86 14.97 -10.97
C ILE A 197 7.81 16.02 -10.67
N VAL A 198 6.99 16.35 -11.66
CA VAL A 198 5.84 17.25 -11.50
C VAL A 198 4.58 16.43 -11.65
N PHE A 199 3.69 16.49 -10.68
CA PHE A 199 2.36 15.91 -10.77
C PHE A 199 1.29 16.97 -10.50
N ALA A 200 0.12 16.80 -11.11
CA ALA A 200 -1.00 17.70 -10.95
C ALA A 200 -2.21 16.92 -10.40
N ASP A 201 -2.86 17.50 -9.38
CA ASP A 201 -4.15 17.00 -8.91
C ASP A 201 -5.24 17.47 -9.89
N LEU A 202 -5.94 16.53 -10.51
CA LEU A 202 -7.03 16.80 -11.44
C LEU A 202 -8.37 17.07 -10.75
N ASN A 203 -8.38 17.24 -9.42
CA ASN A 203 -9.58 17.42 -8.59
C ASN A 203 -10.65 16.33 -8.78
N SER A 204 -10.20 15.12 -9.11
CA SER A 204 -11.06 13.95 -9.24
C SER A 204 -10.55 12.79 -8.39
N GLU A 205 -11.47 11.94 -7.92
CA GLU A 205 -11.09 10.72 -7.21
C GLU A 205 -10.83 9.59 -8.21
N LYS A 206 -9.77 8.81 -7.95
CA LYS A 206 -9.49 7.57 -8.69
C LYS A 206 -10.40 6.47 -8.17
N ASN A 207 -11.26 5.93 -9.02
CA ASN A 207 -12.05 4.74 -8.68
C ASN A 207 -11.23 3.46 -8.92
N THR A 208 -10.30 3.18 -8.02
CA THR A 208 -9.41 2.01 -8.10
C THR A 208 -10.21 0.70 -8.12
N LYS A 209 -11.29 0.58 -7.35
CA LYS A 209 -12.14 -0.61 -7.32
C LYS A 209 -12.67 -0.97 -8.70
N LYS A 210 -13.27 0.00 -9.40
CA LYS A 210 -13.78 -0.20 -10.76
C LYS A 210 -12.69 -0.57 -11.77
N ILE A 211 -11.52 0.08 -11.67
CA ILE A 211 -10.38 -0.22 -12.55
C ILE A 211 -9.94 -1.67 -12.37
N LEU A 212 -9.80 -2.12 -11.12
CA LEU A 212 -9.39 -3.49 -10.82
C LEU A 212 -10.47 -4.52 -11.17
N GLU A 213 -11.75 -4.21 -10.97
CA GLU A 213 -12.85 -5.07 -11.44
C GLU A 213 -12.83 -5.26 -12.96
N ASP A 214 -12.59 -4.19 -13.73
CA ASP A 214 -12.48 -4.26 -15.19
C ASP A 214 -11.25 -5.06 -15.63
N LEU A 215 -10.12 -4.94 -14.94
CA LEU A 215 -8.91 -5.71 -15.20
C LEU A 215 -9.09 -7.20 -14.83
N ASN A 216 -9.77 -7.50 -13.72
CA ASN A 216 -10.08 -8.86 -13.29
C ASN A 216 -10.81 -9.68 -14.35
N ARG A 217 -11.62 -9.05 -15.20
CA ARG A 217 -12.30 -9.73 -16.32
C ARG A 217 -11.33 -10.25 -17.37
N ALA A 218 -10.16 -9.63 -17.49
CA ALA A 218 -9.12 -10.05 -18.43
C ALA A 218 -8.23 -11.19 -17.89
N TYR A 219 -8.31 -11.51 -16.60
CA TYR A 219 -7.45 -12.49 -15.95
C TYR A 219 -8.27 -13.62 -15.31
N PRO A 220 -7.70 -14.84 -15.18
CA PRO A 220 -6.37 -15.27 -15.62
C PRO A 220 -6.25 -15.58 -17.12
N PHE A 221 -7.36 -15.71 -17.85
CA PHE A 221 -7.39 -16.08 -19.27
C PHE A 221 -8.08 -15.01 -20.11
N ALA A 222 -7.36 -14.51 -21.12
CA ALA A 222 -7.86 -13.49 -22.04
C ALA A 222 -8.66 -14.14 -23.19
N HIS A 223 -9.96 -13.84 -23.27
CA HIS A 223 -10.87 -14.38 -24.29
C HIS A 223 -11.11 -13.44 -25.49
N SER A 224 -10.86 -12.15 -25.31
CA SER A 224 -11.04 -11.12 -26.34
C SER A 224 -9.73 -10.44 -26.74
N ALA A 225 -9.73 -9.73 -27.85
CA ALA A 225 -8.58 -8.91 -28.29
C ALA A 225 -8.24 -7.80 -27.27
N LYS A 226 -9.26 -7.20 -26.64
CA LYS A 226 -9.08 -6.19 -25.59
C LYS A 226 -8.39 -6.76 -24.37
N GLU A 227 -8.78 -7.93 -23.92
CA GLU A 227 -8.18 -8.61 -22.76
C GLU A 227 -6.76 -9.08 -23.05
N ARG A 228 -6.49 -9.62 -24.25
CA ARG A 228 -5.10 -9.90 -24.70
C ARG A 228 -4.24 -8.64 -24.74
N GLY A 229 -4.84 -7.50 -25.10
CA GLY A 229 -4.18 -6.20 -25.01
C GLY A 229 -3.80 -5.85 -23.57
N ALA A 230 -4.68 -6.06 -22.58
CA ALA A 230 -4.38 -5.85 -21.17
C ALA A 230 -3.18 -6.70 -20.72
N HIS A 231 -3.17 -8.02 -21.03
CA HIS A 231 -2.03 -8.89 -20.73
C HIS A 231 -0.72 -8.42 -21.36
N TYR A 232 -0.77 -7.97 -22.62
CA TYR A 232 0.40 -7.46 -23.35
C TYR A 232 0.94 -6.18 -22.71
N TYR A 233 0.06 -5.19 -22.44
CA TYR A 233 0.47 -3.89 -21.93
C TYR A 233 0.92 -3.94 -20.45
N LEU A 234 0.25 -4.71 -19.59
CA LEU A 234 0.65 -4.87 -18.20
C LEU A 234 1.84 -5.83 -18.01
N GLY A 235 2.07 -6.72 -18.97
CA GLY A 235 3.17 -7.68 -18.94
C GLY A 235 4.37 -7.22 -19.79
N LYS A 236 4.46 -7.76 -21.03
CA LYS A 236 5.62 -7.59 -21.91
C LYS A 236 5.95 -6.12 -22.19
N LYS A 237 4.94 -5.34 -22.58
CA LYS A 237 5.16 -3.94 -22.96
C LYS A 237 5.59 -3.06 -21.79
N ASN A 238 4.99 -3.27 -20.63
CA ASN A 238 5.38 -2.60 -19.40
C ASN A 238 6.86 -2.85 -19.07
N ARG A 239 7.30 -4.11 -19.11
CA ARG A 239 8.70 -4.47 -18.85
C ARG A 239 9.66 -3.79 -19.84
N GLU A 240 9.36 -3.82 -21.13
CA GLU A 240 10.16 -3.13 -22.15
C GLU A 240 10.32 -1.63 -21.85
N ILE A 241 9.24 -0.98 -21.39
CA ILE A 241 9.25 0.45 -21.05
C ILE A 241 10.11 0.71 -19.82
N ILE A 242 9.96 -0.11 -18.77
CA ILE A 242 10.75 0.00 -17.54
C ILE A 242 12.24 -0.22 -17.81
N ASP A 243 12.61 -1.24 -18.60
CA ASP A 243 14.00 -1.52 -18.96
C ASP A 243 14.64 -0.34 -19.73
N ARG A 244 13.86 0.34 -20.59
CA ARG A 244 14.33 1.55 -21.27
C ARG A 244 14.49 2.73 -20.30
N ALA A 245 13.53 2.92 -19.39
CA ALA A 245 13.60 3.98 -18.39
C ALA A 245 14.83 3.81 -17.48
N LEU A 246 15.10 2.59 -17.01
CA LEU A 246 16.28 2.29 -16.20
C LEU A 246 17.58 2.65 -16.91
N LYS A 247 17.71 2.30 -18.19
CA LYS A 247 18.89 2.69 -19.00
C LYS A 247 19.05 4.22 -19.05
N CYS A 248 17.97 4.98 -19.19
CA CYS A 248 18.02 6.44 -19.20
C CYS A 248 18.38 7.06 -17.84
N LEU A 249 18.03 6.40 -16.73
CA LEU A 249 18.34 6.86 -15.37
C LEU A 249 19.80 6.57 -14.97
N GLU A 250 20.42 5.55 -15.58
CA GLU A 250 21.80 5.14 -15.34
C GLU A 250 22.83 5.92 -16.18
N THR A 251 22.39 6.61 -17.21
CA THR A 251 23.23 7.45 -18.07
C THR A 251 23.22 8.91 -17.63
#